data_4a7c81f5022fb4757177b005e47c8be4
#
_entry.id   4a7c81f5022fb4757177b005e47c8be4
#
_cell.length_a   1.000
_cell.length_b   1.000
_cell.length_c   1.000
_cell.angle_alpha   90.00
_cell.angle_beta   90.00
_cell.angle_gamma   90.00
#
_symmetry.space_group_name_H-M   'P 1'
#
loop_
_entity.id
_entity.type
_entity.pdbx_description
1 polymer ?
#
loop_
_entity_poly.entity_id
_entity_poly.type
_entity_poly.pdbx_seq_one_letter_code
_entity_poly.pdbx_strand_id
1 'polypeptide(L)'
;MYRRTSYQRGTVLREKRKRSPDIWIFRWRETDFNGQQKRCKRIIGTVQQYPTEAAALHAADAVRTDINQQSASARSAPATLQQLVEHYQLKELDQEDDQGRKSHATKEAYRLYIKNWILPRWGSYRLAEVKTVAVEDWLGKIPRSRGTKAKIRNIMSAIFNHAIRYEWGPKNPITLVRQSAKREKIPTILEASEIQLLLTVLEPRERTLALLAAGTGLRVGELLALKWSDVNFETLDVSVTRSIVHQVVGPCKTEASQKPVPLDGFMAEDLLAWRKTSPYAMKDDWIFASPWMHGEKPYWPESLIKRHIRPAAQKQKSRST
;
A
#
# COMPACT_ATOMS: atom_id res chain seq x y z
N MET A 1 -6.58 13.27 -23.08
CA MET A 1 -7.36 13.48 -24.33
C MET A 1 -8.58 12.55 -24.29
N TYR A 2 -9.78 13.08 -24.02
CA TYR A 2 -11.01 12.29 -24.03
C TYR A 2 -11.34 11.89 -25.47
N ARG A 3 -11.14 10.61 -25.82
CA ARG A 3 -11.63 10.09 -27.11
C ARG A 3 -13.15 9.89 -26.99
N ARG A 4 -13.95 10.59 -27.78
CA ARG A 4 -15.37 10.25 -27.97
C ARG A 4 -15.46 8.79 -28.35
N THR A 5 -16.23 7.99 -27.59
CA THR A 5 -16.51 6.61 -27.94
C THR A 5 -17.28 6.61 -29.25
N SER A 6 -16.71 5.97 -30.27
CA SER A 6 -17.38 5.81 -31.56
C SER A 6 -18.57 4.87 -31.36
N TYR A 7 -19.73 5.24 -31.94
CA TYR A 7 -20.90 4.40 -31.99
C TYR A 7 -20.56 3.04 -32.60
N GLN A 8 -20.88 1.96 -31.89
CA GLN A 8 -20.60 0.59 -32.29
C GLN A 8 -21.69 0.11 -33.24
N ARG A 9 -21.45 0.17 -34.54
CA ARG A 9 -22.39 -0.36 -35.55
C ARG A 9 -22.49 -1.87 -35.50
N GLY A 10 -21.37 -2.55 -35.22
CA GLY A 10 -21.29 -4.01 -35.24
C GLY A 10 -21.58 -4.62 -36.61
N THR A 11 -21.50 -5.94 -36.70
CA THR A 11 -21.81 -6.69 -37.92
C THR A 11 -22.61 -7.94 -37.54
N VAL A 12 -23.69 -8.21 -38.25
CA VAL A 12 -24.44 -9.47 -38.13
C VAL A 12 -23.87 -10.46 -39.14
N LEU A 13 -23.58 -11.68 -38.67
CA LEU A 13 -22.99 -12.74 -39.48
C LEU A 13 -23.70 -14.05 -39.20
N ARG A 14 -23.87 -14.86 -40.25
CA ARG A 14 -24.38 -16.23 -40.13
C ARG A 14 -23.19 -17.15 -39.80
N GLU A 15 -23.31 -17.88 -38.69
CA GLU A 15 -22.32 -18.89 -38.26
C GLU A 15 -22.91 -20.29 -38.51
N LYS A 16 -22.27 -21.06 -39.40
CA LYS A 16 -22.70 -22.45 -39.74
C LYS A 16 -22.36 -23.39 -38.60
N ARG A 17 -23.28 -24.29 -38.26
CA ARG A 17 -23.10 -25.34 -37.24
C ARG A 17 -23.22 -26.75 -37.85
N LYS A 18 -22.37 -27.66 -37.37
CA LYS A 18 -22.34 -29.05 -37.91
C LYS A 18 -23.51 -29.94 -37.44
N ARG A 19 -24.07 -29.68 -36.28
CA ARG A 19 -25.07 -30.56 -35.64
C ARG A 19 -26.35 -29.85 -35.13
N SER A 20 -26.53 -28.59 -35.45
CA SER A 20 -27.65 -27.76 -35.02
C SER A 20 -27.92 -26.68 -36.08
N PRO A 21 -29.12 -26.07 -36.09
CA PRO A 21 -29.40 -24.97 -37.02
C PRO A 21 -28.33 -23.88 -36.97
N ASP A 22 -28.05 -23.31 -38.12
CA ASP A 22 -27.18 -22.14 -38.23
C ASP A 22 -27.69 -20.99 -37.35
N ILE A 23 -26.79 -20.17 -36.86
CA ILE A 23 -27.14 -19.08 -35.97
C ILE A 23 -26.69 -17.75 -36.56
N TRP A 24 -27.40 -16.68 -36.14
CA TRP A 24 -27.02 -15.33 -36.35
C TRP A 24 -26.23 -14.83 -35.14
N ILE A 25 -25.05 -14.20 -35.38
CA ILE A 25 -24.21 -13.60 -34.37
C ILE A 25 -24.02 -12.12 -34.67
N PHE A 26 -24.12 -11.31 -33.65
CA PHE A 26 -23.69 -9.89 -33.68
C PHE A 26 -22.25 -9.80 -33.19
N ARG A 27 -21.40 -9.18 -33.99
CA ARG A 27 -19.97 -9.02 -33.69
C ARG A 27 -19.60 -7.56 -33.64
N TRP A 28 -18.85 -7.18 -32.58
CA TRP A 28 -18.34 -5.81 -32.41
C TRP A 28 -16.92 -5.83 -31.82
N ARG A 29 -16.31 -4.65 -31.65
CA ARG A 29 -15.01 -4.49 -31.01
C ARG A 29 -15.15 -3.69 -29.74
N GLU A 30 -14.51 -4.15 -28.68
CA GLU A 30 -14.38 -3.43 -27.41
C GLU A 30 -12.91 -3.17 -27.12
N THR A 31 -12.65 -2.07 -26.43
CA THR A 31 -11.32 -1.80 -25.87
C THR A 31 -11.36 -2.23 -24.42
N ASP A 32 -10.46 -3.12 -24.01
CA ASP A 32 -10.37 -3.57 -22.62
C ASP A 32 -9.72 -2.48 -21.73
N PHE A 33 -9.65 -2.76 -20.42
CA PHE A 33 -9.10 -1.85 -19.43
C PHE A 33 -7.59 -1.57 -19.62
N ASN A 34 -6.87 -2.41 -20.38
CA ASN A 34 -5.46 -2.21 -20.76
C ASN A 34 -5.30 -1.44 -22.08
N GLY A 35 -6.39 -1.02 -22.70
CA GLY A 35 -6.37 -0.33 -23.99
C GLY A 35 -6.29 -1.27 -25.19
N GLN A 36 -6.34 -2.59 -25.01
CA GLN A 36 -6.30 -3.56 -26.10
C GLN A 36 -7.67 -3.76 -26.73
N GLN A 37 -7.72 -3.85 -28.06
CA GLN A 37 -8.96 -4.12 -28.78
C GLN A 37 -9.31 -5.61 -28.77
N LYS A 38 -10.48 -5.95 -28.21
CA LYS A 38 -11.03 -7.29 -28.18
C LYS A 38 -12.24 -7.40 -29.10
N ARG A 39 -12.32 -8.51 -29.85
CA ARG A 39 -13.52 -8.84 -30.63
C ARG A 39 -14.52 -9.55 -29.74
N CYS A 40 -15.73 -9.00 -29.66
CA CYS A 40 -16.86 -9.57 -28.91
C CYS A 40 -17.92 -10.12 -29.87
N LYS A 41 -18.62 -11.18 -29.47
CA LYS A 41 -19.76 -11.74 -30.22
C LYS A 41 -20.91 -12.07 -29.28
N ARG A 42 -22.16 -11.88 -29.75
CA ARG A 42 -23.39 -12.29 -29.06
C ARG A 42 -24.30 -13.02 -30.06
N ILE A 43 -24.88 -14.14 -29.63
CA ILE A 43 -25.83 -14.87 -30.44
C ILE A 43 -27.16 -14.12 -30.42
N ILE A 44 -27.72 -13.86 -31.60
CA ILE A 44 -29.03 -13.21 -31.79
C ILE A 44 -30.13 -14.25 -31.76
N GLY A 45 -29.95 -15.33 -32.50
CA GLY A 45 -30.89 -16.43 -32.61
C GLY A 45 -30.54 -17.40 -33.73
N THR A 46 -31.42 -18.36 -34.00
CA THR A 46 -31.23 -19.33 -35.07
C THR A 46 -31.76 -18.79 -36.41
N VAL A 47 -31.27 -19.34 -37.53
CA VAL A 47 -31.82 -19.03 -38.88
C VAL A 47 -33.29 -19.41 -39.00
N GLN A 48 -33.78 -20.38 -38.21
CA GLN A 48 -35.19 -20.73 -38.16
C GLN A 48 -36.03 -19.62 -37.50
N GLN A 49 -35.50 -18.96 -36.47
CA GLN A 49 -36.17 -17.82 -35.80
C GLN A 49 -36.14 -16.56 -36.66
N TYR A 50 -35.02 -16.33 -37.35
CA TYR A 50 -34.81 -15.18 -38.22
C TYR A 50 -34.36 -15.66 -39.61
N PRO A 51 -35.31 -15.98 -40.52
CA PRO A 51 -35.02 -16.61 -41.82
C PRO A 51 -34.21 -15.74 -42.76
N THR A 52 -34.25 -14.41 -42.57
CA THR A 52 -33.56 -13.44 -43.43
C THR A 52 -32.53 -12.64 -42.63
N GLU A 53 -31.50 -12.14 -43.33
CA GLU A 53 -30.52 -11.25 -42.75
C GLU A 53 -31.13 -9.94 -42.22
N ALA A 54 -32.16 -9.41 -42.92
CA ALA A 54 -32.92 -8.24 -42.49
C ALA A 54 -33.61 -8.46 -41.14
N ALA A 55 -34.26 -9.64 -40.94
CA ALA A 55 -34.89 -10.00 -39.69
C ALA A 55 -33.85 -10.11 -38.54
N ALA A 56 -32.69 -10.71 -38.84
CA ALA A 56 -31.60 -10.80 -37.88
C ALA A 56 -30.98 -9.45 -37.54
N LEU A 57 -30.86 -8.54 -38.51
CA LEU A 57 -30.40 -7.16 -38.30
C LEU A 57 -31.35 -6.39 -37.40
N HIS A 58 -32.66 -6.49 -37.59
CA HIS A 58 -33.68 -5.87 -36.77
C HIS A 58 -33.63 -6.40 -35.32
N ALA A 59 -33.49 -7.72 -35.17
CA ALA A 59 -33.29 -8.32 -33.83
C ALA A 59 -31.99 -7.89 -33.16
N ALA A 60 -30.93 -7.60 -33.94
CA ALA A 60 -29.66 -7.08 -33.45
C ALA A 60 -29.73 -5.62 -32.94
N ASP A 61 -30.77 -4.86 -33.31
CA ASP A 61 -30.89 -3.45 -32.88
C ASP A 61 -31.03 -3.32 -31.35
N ALA A 62 -31.74 -4.26 -30.70
CA ALA A 62 -31.78 -4.30 -29.24
C ALA A 62 -30.41 -4.47 -28.63
N VAL A 63 -29.58 -5.40 -29.17
CA VAL A 63 -28.20 -5.64 -28.72
C VAL A 63 -27.32 -4.44 -29.01
N ARG A 64 -27.52 -3.80 -30.15
CA ARG A 64 -26.77 -2.57 -30.55
C ARG A 64 -27.09 -1.40 -29.62
N THR A 65 -28.36 -1.22 -29.26
CA THR A 65 -28.81 -0.17 -28.34
C THR A 65 -28.22 -0.40 -26.94
N ASP A 66 -28.30 -1.63 -26.42
CA ASP A 66 -27.72 -2.02 -25.14
C ASP A 66 -26.19 -1.72 -25.07
N ILE A 67 -25.46 -2.12 -26.11
CA ILE A 67 -24.02 -1.88 -26.20
C ILE A 67 -23.69 -0.37 -26.27
N ASN A 68 -24.46 0.42 -26.97
CA ASN A 68 -24.19 1.85 -27.12
C ASN A 68 -24.72 2.70 -25.97
N GLN A 69 -25.68 2.22 -25.19
CA GLN A 69 -26.17 2.85 -23.96
C GLN A 69 -25.20 2.66 -22.79
N GLN A 70 -24.42 1.57 -22.77
CA GLN A 70 -23.40 1.39 -21.75
C GLN A 70 -22.27 2.42 -21.95
N SER A 71 -21.84 3.06 -20.86
CA SER A 71 -20.68 3.95 -20.92
C SER A 71 -19.42 3.19 -21.38
N ALA A 72 -18.53 3.88 -22.07
CA ALA A 72 -17.27 3.24 -22.51
C ALA A 72 -16.44 2.71 -21.33
N SER A 73 -16.49 3.40 -20.21
CA SER A 73 -15.87 3.01 -18.96
C SER A 73 -16.45 1.71 -18.40
N ALA A 74 -17.79 1.53 -18.45
CA ALA A 74 -18.43 0.29 -18.02
C ALA A 74 -18.05 -0.91 -18.91
N ARG A 75 -17.85 -0.70 -20.20
CA ARG A 75 -17.40 -1.74 -21.15
C ARG A 75 -15.94 -2.15 -20.94
N SER A 76 -15.10 -1.21 -20.53
CA SER A 76 -13.68 -1.45 -20.23
C SER A 76 -13.41 -1.84 -18.77
N ALA A 77 -14.46 -2.07 -17.98
CA ALA A 77 -14.31 -2.43 -16.58
C ALA A 77 -13.61 -3.79 -16.40
N PRO A 78 -12.73 -3.92 -15.39
CA PRO A 78 -12.15 -5.20 -15.02
C PRO A 78 -13.23 -6.23 -14.71
N ALA A 79 -13.06 -7.46 -15.25
CA ALA A 79 -14.01 -8.55 -14.99
C ALA A 79 -13.85 -9.11 -13.56
N THR A 80 -12.62 -9.12 -13.03
CA THR A 80 -12.29 -9.69 -11.72
C THR A 80 -11.58 -8.67 -10.81
N LEU A 81 -11.58 -8.95 -9.50
CA LEU A 81 -10.83 -8.14 -8.54
C LEU A 81 -9.33 -8.17 -8.81
N GLN A 82 -8.79 -9.29 -9.30
CA GLN A 82 -7.38 -9.37 -9.68
C GLN A 82 -7.02 -8.32 -10.73
N GLN A 83 -7.79 -8.23 -11.80
CA GLN A 83 -7.56 -7.24 -12.86
C GLN A 83 -7.71 -5.81 -12.35
N LEU A 84 -8.67 -5.56 -11.46
CA LEU A 84 -8.80 -4.26 -10.80
C LEU A 84 -7.56 -3.93 -9.94
N VAL A 85 -7.04 -4.90 -9.20
CA VAL A 85 -5.83 -4.74 -8.39
C VAL A 85 -4.60 -4.47 -9.25
N GLU A 86 -4.43 -5.21 -10.35
CA GLU A 86 -3.33 -4.98 -11.31
C GLU A 86 -3.35 -3.55 -11.85
N HIS A 87 -4.52 -3.07 -12.26
CA HIS A 87 -4.66 -1.69 -12.72
C HIS A 87 -4.43 -0.67 -11.59
N TYR A 88 -4.92 -0.96 -10.37
CA TYR A 88 -4.68 -0.13 -9.19
C TYR A 88 -3.18 -0.03 -8.88
N GLN A 89 -2.47 -1.15 -8.91
CA GLN A 89 -1.02 -1.17 -8.68
C GLN A 89 -0.29 -0.32 -9.72
N LEU A 90 -0.57 -0.55 -11.00
CA LEU A 90 0.04 0.20 -12.10
C LEU A 90 -0.20 1.71 -12.00
N LYS A 91 -1.42 2.14 -11.62
CA LYS A 91 -1.80 3.55 -11.63
C LYS A 91 -1.58 4.30 -10.31
N GLU A 92 -1.58 3.59 -9.16
CA GLU A 92 -1.54 4.22 -7.85
C GLU A 92 -0.28 3.88 -7.03
N LEU A 93 0.38 2.74 -7.34
CA LEU A 93 1.54 2.28 -6.58
C LEU A 93 2.84 2.33 -7.38
N ASP A 94 2.80 2.08 -8.69
CA ASP A 94 3.99 1.94 -9.52
C ASP A 94 4.36 3.26 -10.23
N GLN A 95 3.45 4.22 -10.33
CA GLN A 95 3.79 5.54 -10.85
C GLN A 95 4.71 6.27 -9.87
N GLU A 96 5.87 6.69 -10.35
CA GLU A 96 6.72 7.69 -9.73
C GLU A 96 6.10 9.06 -10.02
N ASP A 97 5.11 9.43 -9.22
CA ASP A 97 4.44 10.71 -9.38
C ASP A 97 5.11 11.71 -8.43
N ASP A 98 5.63 12.80 -8.97
CA ASP A 98 6.20 13.95 -8.22
C ASP A 98 5.20 14.56 -7.22
N GLN A 99 3.93 14.22 -7.35
CA GLN A 99 2.86 14.65 -6.46
C GLN A 99 2.70 13.82 -5.17
N GLY A 100 3.60 12.87 -4.88
CA GLY A 100 3.81 12.28 -3.54
C GLY A 100 2.61 11.67 -2.83
N ARG A 101 1.61 11.12 -3.55
CA ARG A 101 0.34 10.63 -2.96
C ARG A 101 0.50 9.54 -1.90
N LYS A 102 1.49 8.66 -2.04
CA LYS A 102 1.76 7.58 -1.06
C LYS A 102 3.27 7.40 -0.87
N SER A 103 3.70 7.41 0.39
CA SER A 103 5.09 7.12 0.73
C SER A 103 5.49 5.69 0.33
N HIS A 104 6.80 5.45 0.13
CA HIS A 104 7.36 4.12 -0.15
C HIS A 104 6.84 3.05 0.83
N ALA A 105 6.87 3.33 2.13
CA ALA A 105 6.37 2.44 3.16
C ALA A 105 4.88 2.09 2.99
N THR A 106 4.07 3.06 2.57
CA THR A 106 2.64 2.84 2.30
C THR A 106 2.46 1.97 1.06
N LYS A 107 3.20 2.23 -0.02
CA LYS A 107 3.15 1.42 -1.25
C LYS A 107 3.52 -0.04 -0.96
N GLU A 108 4.61 -0.29 -0.23
CA GLU A 108 5.03 -1.64 0.18
C GLU A 108 4.01 -2.34 1.08
N ALA A 109 3.46 -1.64 2.07
CA ALA A 109 2.41 -2.20 2.91
C ALA A 109 1.18 -2.61 2.07
N TYR A 110 0.74 -1.77 1.12
CA TYR A 110 -0.37 -2.09 0.23
C TYR A 110 -0.10 -3.34 -0.58
N ARG A 111 1.08 -3.45 -1.24
CA ARG A 111 1.48 -4.63 -2.00
C ARG A 111 1.46 -5.90 -1.15
N LEU A 112 2.00 -5.82 0.08
CA LEU A 112 2.04 -6.94 1.01
C LEU A 112 0.64 -7.41 1.42
N TYR A 113 -0.25 -6.49 1.80
CA TYR A 113 -1.61 -6.82 2.21
C TYR A 113 -2.46 -7.35 1.03
N ILE A 114 -2.30 -6.78 -0.15
CA ILE A 114 -2.94 -7.23 -1.38
C ILE A 114 -2.51 -8.67 -1.69
N LYS A 115 -1.21 -8.94 -1.73
CA LYS A 115 -0.63 -10.24 -2.05
C LYS A 115 -1.04 -11.32 -1.05
N ASN A 116 -0.95 -11.01 0.25
CA ASN A 116 -1.07 -12.04 1.28
C ASN A 116 -2.53 -12.29 1.74
N TRP A 117 -3.42 -11.32 1.54
CA TRP A 117 -4.78 -11.39 2.10
C TRP A 117 -5.87 -11.21 1.06
N ILE A 118 -5.80 -10.18 0.22
CA ILE A 118 -6.91 -9.79 -0.66
C ILE A 118 -6.97 -10.71 -1.87
N LEU A 119 -5.89 -10.84 -2.64
CA LEU A 119 -5.86 -11.65 -3.86
C LEU A 119 -6.12 -13.13 -3.63
N PRO A 120 -5.54 -13.80 -2.60
CA PRO A 120 -5.78 -15.23 -2.38
C PRO A 120 -7.25 -15.56 -2.13
N ARG A 121 -8.02 -14.63 -1.56
CA ARG A 121 -9.43 -14.84 -1.24
C ARG A 121 -10.38 -14.31 -2.30
N TRP A 122 -10.09 -13.15 -2.87
CA TRP A 122 -11.03 -12.40 -3.68
C TRP A 122 -10.61 -12.21 -5.15
N GLY A 123 -9.36 -12.53 -5.50
CA GLY A 123 -8.81 -12.22 -6.83
C GLY A 123 -9.64 -12.72 -8.00
N SER A 124 -10.15 -13.94 -7.92
CA SER A 124 -10.97 -14.56 -8.98
C SER A 124 -12.43 -14.09 -9.02
N TYR A 125 -12.90 -13.37 -7.99
CA TYR A 125 -14.28 -12.91 -7.93
C TYR A 125 -14.54 -11.76 -8.89
N ARG A 126 -15.72 -11.74 -9.51
CA ARG A 126 -16.20 -10.57 -10.25
C ARG A 126 -16.47 -9.43 -9.28
N LEU A 127 -16.28 -8.19 -9.70
CA LEU A 127 -16.48 -7.03 -8.82
C LEU A 127 -17.88 -6.99 -8.20
N ALA A 128 -18.91 -7.37 -8.98
CA ALA A 128 -20.28 -7.44 -8.52
C ALA A 128 -20.57 -8.54 -7.47
N GLU A 129 -19.69 -9.54 -7.36
CA GLU A 129 -19.83 -10.67 -6.42
C GLU A 129 -19.23 -10.36 -5.05
N VAL A 130 -18.39 -9.34 -4.95
CA VAL A 130 -17.82 -8.89 -3.68
C VAL A 130 -18.90 -8.14 -2.88
N LYS A 131 -19.46 -8.81 -1.88
CA LYS A 131 -20.57 -8.27 -1.06
C LYS A 131 -20.07 -7.88 0.33
N THR A 132 -20.67 -6.84 0.89
CA THR A 132 -20.32 -6.28 2.22
C THR A 132 -20.25 -7.35 3.31
N VAL A 133 -21.33 -8.12 3.50
CA VAL A 133 -21.41 -9.14 4.56
C VAL A 133 -20.38 -10.25 4.37
N ALA A 134 -20.16 -10.69 3.12
CA ALA A 134 -19.17 -11.72 2.83
C ALA A 134 -17.73 -11.25 3.15
N VAL A 135 -17.44 -9.95 3.00
CA VAL A 135 -16.16 -9.37 3.38
C VAL A 135 -16.05 -9.24 4.90
N GLU A 136 -17.13 -8.87 5.60
CA GLU A 136 -17.18 -8.86 7.09
C GLU A 136 -16.87 -10.25 7.66
N ASP A 137 -17.55 -11.27 7.18
CA ASP A 137 -17.37 -12.66 7.63
C ASP A 137 -15.94 -13.16 7.37
N TRP A 138 -15.40 -12.83 6.21
CA TRP A 138 -14.02 -13.16 5.90
C TRP A 138 -13.02 -12.46 6.81
N LEU A 139 -13.17 -11.15 7.03
CA LEU A 139 -12.31 -10.39 7.95
C LEU A 139 -12.41 -10.94 9.37
N GLY A 140 -13.60 -11.35 9.79
CA GLY A 140 -13.83 -12.00 11.08
C GLY A 140 -12.93 -13.23 11.29
N LYS A 141 -12.79 -14.06 10.26
CA LYS A 141 -12.03 -15.32 10.27
C LYS A 141 -10.51 -15.15 10.18
N ILE A 142 -9.99 -13.98 9.81
CA ILE A 142 -8.54 -13.72 9.71
C ILE A 142 -7.92 -13.76 11.12
N PRO A 143 -6.91 -14.61 11.40
CA PRO A 143 -6.26 -14.72 12.70
C PRO A 143 -5.23 -13.59 12.92
N ARG A 144 -5.69 -12.34 12.91
CA ARG A 144 -4.88 -11.12 13.09
C ARG A 144 -5.61 -10.11 13.98
N SER A 145 -4.85 -9.15 14.50
CA SER A 145 -5.39 -8.07 15.34
C SER A 145 -6.44 -7.22 14.60
N ARG A 146 -7.32 -6.58 15.34
CA ARG A 146 -8.35 -5.66 14.79
C ARG A 146 -7.72 -4.58 13.92
N GLY A 147 -6.58 -4.01 14.32
CA GLY A 147 -5.86 -3.02 13.53
C GLY A 147 -5.37 -3.55 12.17
N THR A 148 -4.89 -4.80 12.11
CA THR A 148 -4.50 -5.45 10.85
C THR A 148 -5.70 -5.66 9.94
N LYS A 149 -6.82 -6.18 10.48
CA LYS A 149 -8.08 -6.37 9.75
C LYS A 149 -8.60 -5.04 9.20
N ALA A 150 -8.55 -3.97 9.99
CA ALA A 150 -8.94 -2.63 9.56
C ALA A 150 -8.05 -2.11 8.41
N LYS A 151 -6.74 -2.37 8.42
CA LYS A 151 -5.85 -2.03 7.31
C LYS A 151 -6.24 -2.78 6.03
N ILE A 152 -6.52 -4.08 6.10
CA ILE A 152 -6.98 -4.88 4.96
C ILE A 152 -8.28 -4.28 4.38
N ARG A 153 -9.26 -4.00 5.25
CA ARG A 153 -10.52 -3.36 4.88
C ARG A 153 -10.30 -2.02 4.16
N ASN A 154 -9.43 -1.17 4.71
CA ASN A 154 -9.15 0.14 4.14
C ASN A 154 -8.46 0.05 2.77
N ILE A 155 -7.56 -0.91 2.58
CA ILE A 155 -6.91 -1.16 1.29
C ILE A 155 -7.93 -1.65 0.26
N MET A 156 -8.81 -2.60 0.61
CA MET A 156 -9.90 -3.02 -0.27
C MET A 156 -10.81 -1.84 -0.64
N SER A 157 -11.14 -0.99 0.34
CA SER A 157 -11.95 0.21 0.08
C SER A 157 -11.27 1.16 -0.89
N ALA A 158 -9.94 1.36 -0.78
CA ALA A 158 -9.17 2.19 -1.71
C ALA A 158 -9.20 1.62 -3.14
N ILE A 159 -9.08 0.30 -3.29
CA ILE A 159 -9.16 -0.40 -4.59
C ILE A 159 -10.55 -0.21 -5.23
N PHE A 160 -11.64 -0.35 -4.46
CA PHE A 160 -12.99 -0.13 -4.98
C PHE A 160 -13.29 1.35 -5.25
N ASN A 161 -12.74 2.29 -4.47
CA ASN A 161 -12.83 3.72 -4.78
C ASN A 161 -12.11 4.06 -6.08
N HIS A 162 -11.00 3.38 -6.37
CA HIS A 162 -10.34 3.49 -7.66
C HIS A 162 -11.26 3.02 -8.80
N ALA A 163 -11.97 1.89 -8.63
CA ALA A 163 -12.96 1.45 -9.62
C ALA A 163 -14.07 2.47 -9.86
N ILE A 164 -14.58 3.13 -8.79
CA ILE A 164 -15.57 4.21 -8.92
C ILE A 164 -14.99 5.40 -9.70
N ARG A 165 -13.75 5.82 -9.38
CA ARG A 165 -13.09 6.94 -10.07
C ARG A 165 -12.92 6.69 -11.58
N TYR A 166 -12.75 5.42 -11.98
CA TYR A 166 -12.71 5.00 -13.38
C TYR A 166 -14.09 4.63 -13.94
N GLU A 167 -15.17 4.90 -13.20
CA GLU A 167 -16.56 4.63 -13.60
C GLU A 167 -16.86 3.15 -13.91
N TRP A 168 -16.08 2.22 -13.33
CA TRP A 168 -16.25 0.78 -13.51
C TRP A 168 -17.27 0.15 -12.57
N GLY A 169 -17.83 0.91 -11.68
CA GLY A 169 -18.89 0.50 -10.79
C GLY A 169 -19.54 1.65 -10.04
N PRO A 170 -20.84 1.54 -9.71
CA PRO A 170 -21.59 2.66 -9.13
C PRO A 170 -21.32 2.87 -7.64
N LYS A 171 -20.76 1.86 -6.93
CA LYS A 171 -20.59 1.90 -5.47
C LYS A 171 -19.42 1.05 -4.99
N ASN A 172 -18.92 1.41 -3.81
CA ASN A 172 -17.91 0.65 -3.10
C ASN A 172 -18.60 -0.26 -2.05
N PRO A 173 -18.57 -1.60 -2.22
CA PRO A 173 -19.19 -2.51 -1.27
C PRO A 173 -18.50 -2.55 0.10
N ILE A 174 -17.27 -2.03 0.19
CA ILE A 174 -16.46 -2.06 1.40
C ILE A 174 -16.79 -0.90 2.36
N THR A 175 -17.43 0.16 1.87
CA THR A 175 -17.76 1.34 2.68
C THR A 175 -18.56 0.98 3.93
N LEU A 176 -19.53 0.07 3.80
CA LEU A 176 -20.40 -0.37 4.89
C LEU A 176 -19.86 -1.54 5.70
N VAL A 177 -18.67 -2.07 5.37
CA VAL A 177 -18.04 -3.18 6.10
C VAL A 177 -17.68 -2.72 7.51
N ARG A 178 -18.21 -3.40 8.51
CA ARG A 178 -17.98 -3.12 9.95
C ARG A 178 -16.67 -3.78 10.37
N GLN A 179 -15.66 -2.96 10.65
CA GLN A 179 -14.39 -3.43 11.17
C GLN A 179 -13.79 -2.38 12.12
N SER A 180 -13.75 -2.73 13.40
CA SER A 180 -13.13 -1.87 14.41
C SER A 180 -11.60 -1.87 14.28
N ALA A 181 -10.99 -0.70 14.39
CA ALA A 181 -9.55 -0.51 14.53
C ALA A 181 -9.11 -0.30 15.99
N LYS A 182 -10.04 -0.39 16.95
CA LYS A 182 -9.76 -0.15 18.39
C LYS A 182 -8.64 -1.09 18.86
N ARG A 183 -7.63 -0.50 19.49
CA ARG A 183 -6.51 -1.27 20.07
C ARG A 183 -7.00 -2.13 21.22
N GLU A 184 -6.53 -3.37 21.29
CA GLU A 184 -6.84 -4.32 22.36
C GLU A 184 -5.81 -4.25 23.50
N LYS A 185 -4.57 -3.83 23.17
CA LYS A 185 -3.48 -3.70 24.13
C LYS A 185 -3.04 -2.24 24.24
N ILE A 186 -2.98 -1.73 25.43
CA ILE A 186 -2.36 -0.44 25.75
C ILE A 186 -0.85 -0.69 25.80
N PRO A 187 -0.02 0.08 25.09
CA PRO A 187 1.43 -0.03 25.21
C PRO A 187 1.88 0.24 26.63
N THR A 188 2.80 -0.56 27.15
CA THR A 188 3.47 -0.27 28.42
C THR A 188 4.44 0.89 28.18
N ILE A 189 4.35 1.91 28.99
CA ILE A 189 5.27 3.06 29.01
C ILE A 189 6.31 2.77 30.07
N LEU A 190 7.59 3.00 29.75
CA LEU A 190 8.67 2.87 30.71
C LEU A 190 8.69 4.09 31.63
N GLU A 191 8.88 3.86 32.92
CA GLU A 191 9.14 4.91 33.90
C GLU A 191 10.56 5.48 33.76
N ALA A 192 10.79 6.69 34.23
CA ALA A 192 12.09 7.35 34.13
C ALA A 192 13.23 6.50 34.74
N SER A 193 12.97 5.87 35.89
CA SER A 193 13.90 4.95 36.54
C SER A 193 14.24 3.72 35.70
N GLU A 194 13.24 3.16 34.98
CA GLU A 194 13.44 2.03 34.08
C GLU A 194 14.30 2.42 32.85
N ILE A 195 14.10 3.66 32.35
CA ILE A 195 14.90 4.22 31.25
C ILE A 195 16.36 4.40 31.71
N GLN A 196 16.56 5.03 32.88
CA GLN A 196 17.91 5.23 33.44
C GLN A 196 18.63 3.90 33.58
N LEU A 197 17.97 2.91 34.14
CA LEU A 197 18.50 1.58 34.34
C LEU A 197 18.81 0.87 33.02
N LEU A 198 17.96 1.04 31.99
CA LEU A 198 18.22 0.54 30.65
C LEU A 198 19.50 1.17 30.06
N LEU A 199 19.68 2.47 30.21
CA LEU A 199 20.85 3.19 29.70
C LEU A 199 22.17 2.71 30.31
N THR A 200 22.18 2.17 31.54
CA THR A 200 23.41 1.66 32.18
C THR A 200 23.90 0.34 31.60
N VAL A 201 23.02 -0.43 30.93
CA VAL A 201 23.34 -1.78 30.42
C VAL A 201 23.47 -1.84 28.91
N LEU A 202 23.24 -0.71 28.22
CA LEU A 202 23.36 -0.63 26.78
C LEU A 202 24.79 -0.25 26.37
N GLU A 203 25.25 -0.81 25.25
CA GLU A 203 26.48 -0.40 24.59
C GLU A 203 26.35 1.05 24.06
N PRO A 204 27.46 1.77 23.83
CA PRO A 204 27.44 3.21 23.52
C PRO A 204 26.49 3.59 22.40
N ARG A 205 26.45 2.87 21.29
CA ARG A 205 25.56 3.16 20.16
C ARG A 205 24.08 3.03 20.55
N GLU A 206 23.71 1.92 21.17
CA GLU A 206 22.34 1.63 21.60
C GLU A 206 21.90 2.57 22.73
N ARG A 207 22.82 2.93 23.60
CA ARG A 207 22.61 3.87 24.67
C ARG A 207 22.29 5.26 24.09
N THR A 208 23.12 5.77 23.17
CA THR A 208 22.90 7.07 22.52
C THR A 208 21.57 7.08 21.74
N LEU A 209 21.25 5.99 21.02
CA LEU A 209 19.95 5.85 20.33
C LEU A 209 18.77 5.92 21.30
N ALA A 210 18.83 5.18 22.41
CA ALA A 210 17.77 5.13 23.40
C ALA A 210 17.61 6.46 24.14
N LEU A 211 18.73 7.11 24.47
CA LEU A 211 18.75 8.42 25.11
C LEU A 211 18.12 9.50 24.22
N LEU A 212 18.52 9.56 22.96
CA LEU A 212 17.92 10.48 21.98
C LEU A 212 16.44 10.21 21.77
N ALA A 213 16.04 8.92 21.67
CA ALA A 213 14.63 8.56 21.53
C ALA A 213 13.80 9.05 22.73
N ALA A 214 14.31 8.88 23.94
CA ALA A 214 13.63 9.29 25.17
C ALA A 214 13.57 10.82 25.33
N GLY A 215 14.67 11.53 25.04
CA GLY A 215 14.77 12.96 25.25
C GLY A 215 14.12 13.80 24.15
N THR A 216 14.19 13.35 22.89
CA THR A 216 13.67 14.12 21.73
C THR A 216 12.30 13.70 21.25
N GLY A 217 11.86 12.49 21.56
CA GLY A 217 10.62 11.91 21.01
C GLY A 217 10.66 11.64 19.50
N LEU A 218 11.82 11.70 18.87
CA LEU A 218 11.97 11.40 17.44
C LEU A 218 11.56 9.96 17.12
N ARG A 219 10.97 9.77 15.95
CA ARG A 219 10.64 8.43 15.48
C ARG A 219 11.90 7.66 15.13
N VAL A 220 11.88 6.34 15.30
CA VAL A 220 13.05 5.49 15.01
C VAL A 220 13.58 5.68 13.59
N GLY A 221 12.70 5.91 12.59
CA GLY A 221 13.13 6.18 11.21
C GLY A 221 13.76 7.56 11.03
N GLU A 222 13.43 8.55 11.84
CA GLU A 222 14.03 9.87 11.88
C GLU A 222 15.39 9.80 12.56
N LEU A 223 15.46 9.13 13.73
CA LEU A 223 16.73 8.91 14.45
C LEU A 223 17.78 8.18 13.61
N LEU A 224 17.40 7.09 12.96
CA LEU A 224 18.30 6.31 12.12
C LEU A 224 18.72 7.04 10.84
N ALA A 225 17.96 8.05 10.43
CA ALA A 225 18.28 8.89 9.27
C ALA A 225 19.15 10.10 9.62
N LEU A 226 19.58 10.26 10.88
CA LEU A 226 20.46 11.35 11.28
C LEU A 226 21.88 11.11 10.80
N LYS A 227 22.49 12.18 10.30
CA LYS A 227 23.92 12.29 10.00
C LYS A 227 24.60 13.19 11.00
N TRP A 228 25.92 13.12 11.12
CA TRP A 228 26.66 14.02 11.98
C TRP A 228 26.51 15.50 11.56
N SER A 229 26.27 15.77 10.28
CA SER A 229 25.98 17.12 9.77
C SER A 229 24.65 17.69 10.24
N ASP A 230 23.73 16.88 10.74
CA ASP A 230 22.42 17.33 11.21
C ASP A 230 22.47 17.85 12.66
N VAL A 231 23.57 17.59 13.39
CA VAL A 231 23.73 17.99 14.79
C VAL A 231 24.55 19.26 14.85
N ASN A 232 24.00 20.30 15.45
CA ASN A 232 24.72 21.50 15.79
C ASN A 232 25.05 21.48 17.29
N PHE A 233 26.33 21.29 17.61
CA PHE A 233 26.82 21.22 18.98
C PHE A 233 27.02 22.61 19.63
N GLU A 234 26.97 23.71 18.86
CA GLU A 234 27.05 25.07 19.36
C GLU A 234 25.68 25.57 19.82
N THR A 235 24.66 25.35 19.01
CA THR A 235 23.28 25.74 19.31
C THR A 235 22.50 24.68 20.07
N LEU A 236 23.07 23.48 20.24
CA LEU A 236 22.46 22.32 20.88
C LEU A 236 21.13 21.96 20.26
N ASP A 237 21.12 21.72 18.95
CA ASP A 237 19.94 21.27 18.23
C ASP A 237 20.24 20.21 17.17
N VAL A 238 19.19 19.49 16.75
CA VAL A 238 19.23 18.51 15.67
C VAL A 238 18.22 18.88 14.58
N SER A 239 18.70 19.00 13.36
CA SER A 239 17.87 19.24 12.18
C SER A 239 17.38 17.92 11.60
N VAL A 240 16.06 17.66 11.70
CA VAL A 240 15.45 16.42 11.19
C VAL A 240 14.86 16.67 9.79
N THR A 241 15.63 16.36 8.75
CA THR A 241 15.24 16.65 7.36
C THR A 241 14.73 15.43 6.61
N ARG A 242 15.01 14.22 7.10
CA ARG A 242 14.73 12.95 6.43
C ARG A 242 14.29 11.86 7.40
N SER A 243 13.69 10.81 6.86
CA SER A 243 13.36 9.60 7.58
C SER A 243 13.73 8.39 6.73
N ILE A 244 14.01 7.25 7.36
CA ILE A 244 14.35 6.02 6.66
C ILE A 244 13.35 4.91 6.99
N VAL A 245 12.88 4.23 5.96
CA VAL A 245 12.00 3.07 6.10
C VAL A 245 12.47 1.98 5.14
N HIS A 246 12.74 0.77 5.66
CA HIS A 246 13.27 -0.36 4.87
C HIS A 246 14.52 0.02 4.04
N GLN A 247 15.44 0.77 4.64
CA GLN A 247 16.68 1.27 4.01
C GLN A 247 16.46 2.25 2.83
N VAL A 248 15.24 2.74 2.64
CA VAL A 248 14.91 3.80 1.69
C VAL A 248 14.78 5.12 2.44
N VAL A 249 15.61 6.08 2.07
CA VAL A 249 15.58 7.44 2.61
C VAL A 249 14.46 8.20 1.90
N GLY A 250 13.64 8.89 2.67
CA GLY A 250 12.55 9.71 2.17
C GLY A 250 12.33 10.94 3.05
N PRO A 251 11.38 11.80 2.67
CA PRO A 251 11.03 12.97 3.47
C PRO A 251 10.42 12.58 4.82
N CYS A 252 10.46 13.50 5.77
CA CYS A 252 9.74 13.35 7.02
C CYS A 252 8.22 13.24 6.78
N LYS A 253 7.54 12.54 7.67
CA LYS A 253 6.09 12.27 7.53
C LYS A 253 5.22 13.53 7.59
N THR A 254 5.67 14.55 8.32
CA THR A 254 4.95 15.82 8.53
C THR A 254 5.93 16.99 8.49
N GLU A 255 5.47 18.17 8.09
CA GLU A 255 6.25 19.40 8.13
C GLU A 255 6.71 19.75 9.55
N ALA A 256 5.89 19.45 10.56
CA ALA A 256 6.24 19.65 11.96
C ALA A 256 7.49 18.86 12.39
N SER A 257 7.78 17.73 11.73
CA SER A 257 8.99 16.93 11.99
C SER A 257 10.27 17.56 11.42
N GLN A 258 10.17 18.62 10.62
CA GLN A 258 11.33 19.31 10.03
C GLN A 258 11.88 20.45 10.89
N LYS A 259 11.22 20.76 12.02
CA LYS A 259 11.71 21.78 12.95
C LYS A 259 12.94 21.26 13.69
N PRO A 260 13.95 22.11 13.95
CA PRO A 260 15.07 21.76 14.81
C PRO A 260 14.58 21.28 16.18
N VAL A 261 15.16 20.21 16.69
CA VAL A 261 14.82 19.61 17.97
C VAL A 261 15.95 19.95 18.94
N PRO A 262 15.66 20.60 20.08
CA PRO A 262 16.68 20.95 21.03
C PRO A 262 17.29 19.70 21.68
N LEU A 263 18.59 19.74 21.92
CA LEU A 263 19.33 18.77 22.72
C LEU A 263 19.67 19.43 24.06
N ASP A 264 19.58 18.65 25.13
CA ASP A 264 20.24 19.08 26.38
C ASP A 264 21.73 18.75 26.36
N GLY A 265 22.48 19.36 27.30
CA GLY A 265 23.94 19.18 27.39
C GLY A 265 24.35 17.71 27.56
N PHE A 266 23.58 16.94 28.33
CA PHE A 266 23.87 15.53 28.58
C PHE A 266 23.71 14.67 27.30
N MET A 267 22.68 14.93 26.49
CA MET A 267 22.54 14.27 25.21
C MET A 267 23.64 14.62 24.22
N ALA A 268 24.09 15.88 24.22
CA ALA A 268 25.18 16.34 23.37
C ALA A 268 26.52 15.70 23.77
N GLU A 269 26.79 15.57 25.05
CA GLU A 269 27.98 14.89 25.59
C GLU A 269 28.02 13.42 25.20
N ASP A 270 26.86 12.71 25.33
CA ASP A 270 26.75 11.30 24.96
C ASP A 270 26.94 11.09 23.45
N LEU A 271 26.38 11.99 22.63
CA LEU A 271 26.62 12.01 21.18
C LEU A 271 28.10 12.22 20.83
N LEU A 272 28.79 13.16 21.49
CA LEU A 272 30.20 13.38 21.28
C LEU A 272 31.04 12.18 21.72
N ALA A 273 30.69 11.54 22.83
CA ALA A 273 31.36 10.33 23.30
C ALA A 273 31.17 9.18 22.28
N TRP A 274 29.95 8.99 21.75
CA TRP A 274 29.71 8.04 20.69
C TRP A 274 30.48 8.36 19.41
N ARG A 275 30.55 9.63 19.01
CA ARG A 275 31.30 10.07 17.82
C ARG A 275 32.78 9.70 17.90
N LYS A 276 33.40 9.85 19.09
CA LYS A 276 34.82 9.52 19.33
C LYS A 276 35.11 8.02 19.17
N THR A 277 34.15 7.15 19.43
CA THR A 277 34.30 5.70 19.38
C THR A 277 33.73 5.07 18.12
N SER A 278 32.91 5.81 17.36
CA SER A 278 32.31 5.33 16.12
C SER A 278 33.35 5.23 15.00
N PRO A 279 33.41 4.13 14.24
CA PRO A 279 34.24 4.06 13.03
C PRO A 279 33.71 4.95 11.87
N TYR A 280 32.52 5.50 12.00
CA TYR A 280 31.84 6.36 11.03
C TYR A 280 31.53 7.71 11.68
N ALA A 281 32.53 8.62 11.69
CA ALA A 281 32.47 9.88 12.42
C ALA A 281 32.57 11.13 11.51
N MET A 282 32.64 10.92 10.19
CA MET A 282 32.70 12.03 9.22
C MET A 282 31.37 12.78 9.18
N LYS A 283 31.40 14.03 8.71
CA LYS A 283 30.23 14.92 8.69
C LYS A 283 29.03 14.32 7.98
N ASP A 284 29.25 13.57 6.90
CA ASP A 284 28.19 12.98 6.07
C ASP A 284 27.86 11.53 6.43
N ASP A 285 28.54 10.95 7.43
CA ASP A 285 28.23 9.61 7.91
C ASP A 285 26.95 9.60 8.73
N TRP A 286 26.28 8.44 8.70
CA TRP A 286 25.12 8.19 9.57
C TRP A 286 25.58 8.06 11.03
N ILE A 287 24.89 8.73 11.97
CA ILE A 287 25.18 8.59 13.41
C ILE A 287 25.08 7.12 13.84
N PHE A 288 24.11 6.40 13.29
CA PHE A 288 23.85 4.99 13.56
C PHE A 288 24.15 4.15 12.31
N ALA A 289 25.34 4.31 11.74
CA ALA A 289 25.77 3.57 10.56
C ALA A 289 25.83 2.07 10.82
N SER A 290 25.51 1.27 9.79
CA SER A 290 25.60 -0.19 9.83
C SER A 290 27.01 -0.66 9.46
N PRO A 291 27.75 -1.34 10.34
CA PRO A 291 29.04 -1.95 9.99
C PRO A 291 28.91 -3.02 8.89
N TRP A 292 27.79 -3.74 8.83
CA TRP A 292 27.51 -4.73 7.81
C TRP A 292 27.38 -4.15 6.41
N MET A 293 27.05 -2.87 6.32
CA MET A 293 26.95 -2.12 5.08
C MET A 293 28.08 -1.12 4.93
N HIS A 294 29.21 -1.36 5.60
CA HIS A 294 30.42 -0.52 5.57
C HIS A 294 30.14 0.99 5.77
N GLY A 295 29.11 1.32 6.56
CA GLY A 295 28.71 2.71 6.83
C GLY A 295 27.82 3.37 5.77
N GLU A 296 27.64 2.76 4.59
CA GLU A 296 26.82 3.33 3.51
C GLU A 296 25.35 3.50 3.86
N LYS A 297 24.84 2.67 4.78
CA LYS A 297 23.45 2.71 5.25
C LYS A 297 23.37 2.67 6.77
N PRO A 298 22.32 3.24 7.36
CA PRO A 298 22.09 3.10 8.79
C PRO A 298 21.65 1.69 9.16
N TYR A 299 21.67 1.42 10.46
CA TYR A 299 21.22 0.15 11.02
C TYR A 299 19.75 -0.14 10.73
N TRP A 300 19.39 -1.42 10.63
CA TRP A 300 18.00 -1.85 10.60
C TRP A 300 17.36 -1.72 11.99
N PRO A 301 16.21 -1.03 12.14
CA PRO A 301 15.55 -0.83 13.43
C PRO A 301 15.26 -2.15 14.16
N GLU A 302 14.75 -3.14 13.42
CA GLU A 302 14.42 -4.44 13.98
C GLU A 302 15.66 -5.18 14.49
N SER A 303 16.78 -5.04 13.81
CA SER A 303 18.05 -5.67 14.25
C SER A 303 18.59 -5.03 15.52
N LEU A 304 18.57 -3.68 15.64
CA LEU A 304 18.95 -2.97 16.85
C LEU A 304 18.07 -3.40 18.03
N ILE A 305 16.77 -3.36 17.86
CA ILE A 305 15.82 -3.70 18.94
C ILE A 305 15.95 -5.17 19.34
N LYS A 306 15.94 -6.11 18.37
CA LYS A 306 15.90 -7.55 18.67
C LYS A 306 17.24 -8.12 19.14
N ARG A 307 18.35 -7.64 18.59
CA ARG A 307 19.67 -8.25 18.83
C ARG A 307 20.48 -7.54 19.93
N HIS A 308 20.17 -6.27 20.19
CA HIS A 308 20.95 -5.45 21.12
C HIS A 308 20.11 -4.94 22.30
N ILE A 309 19.10 -4.10 22.04
CA ILE A 309 18.36 -3.43 23.12
C ILE A 309 17.53 -4.43 23.96
N ARG A 310 16.73 -5.29 23.31
CA ARG A 310 15.85 -6.22 24.03
C ARG A 310 16.62 -7.25 24.87
N PRO A 311 17.71 -7.90 24.40
CA PRO A 311 18.50 -8.80 25.22
C PRO A 311 19.13 -8.10 26.42
N ALA A 312 19.65 -6.86 26.26
CA ALA A 312 20.20 -6.09 27.36
C ALA A 312 19.14 -5.79 28.45
N ALA A 313 17.95 -5.33 28.03
CA ALA A 313 16.84 -5.12 28.96
C ALA A 313 16.36 -6.38 29.68
N GLN A 314 16.39 -7.55 29.00
CA GLN A 314 16.02 -8.83 29.63
C GLN A 314 17.05 -9.31 30.66
N LYS A 315 18.34 -9.22 30.35
CA LYS A 315 19.43 -9.55 31.31
C LYS A 315 19.33 -8.73 32.58
N GLN A 316 18.91 -7.50 32.46
CA GLN A 316 18.79 -6.62 33.61
C GLN A 316 17.57 -6.97 34.48
N LYS A 317 16.41 -7.26 33.89
CA LYS A 317 15.26 -7.77 34.66
C LYS A 317 15.59 -9.00 35.48
N SER A 318 16.36 -9.94 34.92
CA SER A 318 16.77 -11.17 35.61
C SER A 318 17.82 -10.97 36.73
N ARG A 319 18.46 -9.76 36.81
CA ARG A 319 19.39 -9.39 37.89
C ARG A 319 18.72 -8.63 39.02
N SER A 320 17.52 -8.09 38.77
CA SER A 320 16.75 -7.32 39.73
C SER A 320 15.67 -8.15 40.46
N THR A 321 15.52 -9.42 40.09
CA THR A 321 14.71 -10.45 40.76
C THR A 321 15.61 -11.41 41.50
#